data_6183133302e338229fab5ae89dd2fffa
#
_entry.id   6183133302e338229fab5ae89dd2fffa
#
_cell.length_a   1.000
_cell.length_b   1.000
_cell.length_c   1.000
_cell.angle_alpha   90.00
_cell.angle_beta   90.00
_cell.angle_gamma   90.00
#
_symmetry.space_group_name_H-M   'P 1'
#
loop_
_entity.id
_entity.type
_entity.pdbx_description
1 polymer ?
#
loop_
_entity_poly.entity_id
_entity_poly.type
_entity_poly.pdbx_seq_one_letter_code
_entity_poly.pdbx_strand_id
1 'polypeptide(L)'
;MCLILLAWQSHPDYPLVVAANRDEFFSRRTAAADFWGDAPDVLAGRDLEAGGTWLGVTRRGRFAALTNFRDPARNKTSAPSRGELVIRFLSGTQSPLEYLAELEAVAAAHNGFNLLFGDMESLWCFSNCGEGEQALAPGVYGLSNHLLDTPWPKVARGKSALDAALHALPDEAPLFALLRDDSIAPDAEDAAAA
;
A
#
# COMPACT_ATOMS: atom_id res chain seq x y z
N MET A 1 -8.76 8.10 5.92
CA MET A 1 -8.19 7.82 4.56
C MET A 1 -6.85 7.11 4.72
N CYS A 2 -6.63 6.00 4.00
CA CYS A 2 -5.36 5.26 4.08
C CYS A 2 -4.17 6.12 3.67
N LEU A 3 -3.00 5.82 4.24
CA LEU A 3 -1.72 6.41 3.88
C LEU A 3 -0.67 5.31 3.93
N ILE A 4 0.10 5.15 2.87
CA ILE A 4 1.29 4.31 2.81
C ILE A 4 2.46 5.22 2.45
N LEU A 5 3.44 5.26 3.30
CA LEU A 5 4.72 5.93 3.08
C LEU A 5 5.77 4.84 2.95
N LEU A 6 6.60 4.91 1.93
CA LEU A 6 7.64 3.91 1.71
C LEU A 6 8.94 4.55 1.24
N ALA A 7 10.05 3.98 1.70
CA ALA A 7 11.39 4.24 1.20
C ALA A 7 11.92 2.95 0.56
N TRP A 8 12.20 3.01 -0.74
CA TRP A 8 12.72 1.90 -1.53
C TRP A 8 14.19 2.16 -1.84
N GLN A 9 15.08 1.24 -1.44
CA GLN A 9 16.54 1.32 -1.67
C GLN A 9 17.15 2.69 -1.30
N SER A 10 16.60 3.33 -0.26
CA SER A 10 17.01 4.66 0.23
C SER A 10 17.79 4.59 1.54
N HIS A 11 18.05 3.38 2.06
CA HIS A 11 18.85 3.16 3.27
C HIS A 11 19.78 1.96 3.04
N PRO A 12 21.06 2.01 3.50
CA PRO A 12 22.04 0.96 3.22
C PRO A 12 21.66 -0.41 3.80
N ASP A 13 21.05 -0.43 5.01
CA ASP A 13 20.75 -1.67 5.72
C ASP A 13 19.27 -2.11 5.59
N TYR A 14 18.39 -1.22 5.14
CA TYR A 14 16.95 -1.45 5.01
C TYR A 14 16.49 -1.18 3.57
N PRO A 15 16.46 -2.21 2.70
CA PRO A 15 16.08 -2.03 1.29
C PRO A 15 14.65 -1.52 1.12
N LEU A 16 13.75 -1.86 2.04
CA LEU A 16 12.38 -1.37 2.07
C LEU A 16 11.99 -0.97 3.49
N VAL A 17 11.58 0.28 3.67
CA VAL A 17 10.96 0.77 4.90
C VAL A 17 9.54 1.21 4.57
N VAL A 18 8.56 0.74 5.33
CA VAL A 18 7.14 1.08 5.12
C VAL A 18 6.52 1.53 6.44
N ALA A 19 5.87 2.68 6.40
CA ALA A 19 5.02 3.17 7.48
C ALA A 19 3.62 3.45 6.91
N ALA A 20 2.58 2.84 7.48
CA ALA A 20 1.25 2.90 6.88
C ALA A 20 0.12 2.91 7.91
N ASN A 21 -0.93 3.68 7.62
CA ASN A 21 -2.21 3.68 8.33
C ASN A 21 -3.32 3.17 7.42
N ARG A 22 -4.17 2.30 7.96
CA ARG A 22 -5.42 1.87 7.32
C ARG A 22 -6.61 2.51 8.02
N ASP A 23 -7.39 3.26 7.26
CA ASP A 23 -8.69 3.74 7.69
C ASP A 23 -9.78 2.79 7.19
N GLU A 24 -10.52 2.21 8.13
CA GLU A 24 -11.59 1.29 7.84
C GLU A 24 -12.71 1.44 8.88
N PHE A 25 -13.92 1.02 8.56
CA PHE A 25 -15.02 1.02 9.52
C PHE A 25 -14.71 0.10 10.70
N PHE A 26 -14.97 0.56 11.93
CA PHE A 26 -14.76 -0.21 13.15
C PHE A 26 -15.54 -1.53 13.17
N SER A 27 -16.69 -1.59 12.48
CA SER A 27 -17.50 -2.79 12.34
C SER A 27 -16.85 -3.87 11.48
N ARG A 28 -15.87 -3.52 10.61
CA ARG A 28 -15.21 -4.48 9.73
C ARG A 28 -14.21 -5.32 10.52
N ARG A 29 -14.54 -6.58 10.70
CA ARG A 29 -13.73 -7.51 11.49
C ARG A 29 -12.41 -7.84 10.81
N THR A 30 -11.30 -7.68 11.54
CA THR A 30 -9.95 -8.00 11.06
C THR A 30 -9.19 -8.79 12.11
N ALA A 31 -8.34 -9.72 11.69
CA ALA A 31 -7.34 -10.34 12.55
C ALA A 31 -6.06 -9.51 12.55
N ALA A 32 -5.37 -9.50 13.68
CA ALA A 32 -4.04 -8.91 13.81
C ALA A 32 -3.04 -9.54 12.82
N ALA A 33 -1.95 -8.84 12.56
CA ALA A 33 -0.88 -9.37 11.71
C ALA A 33 -0.23 -10.59 12.40
N ASP A 34 -0.23 -11.70 11.67
CA ASP A 34 0.42 -12.95 12.08
C ASP A 34 0.76 -13.76 10.82
N PHE A 35 1.55 -14.81 10.96
CA PHE A 35 1.73 -15.79 9.90
C PHE A 35 0.45 -16.60 9.67
N TRP A 36 0.02 -16.68 8.41
CA TRP A 36 -1.24 -17.36 8.11
C TRP A 36 -1.09 -18.88 8.12
N GLY A 37 -2.02 -19.58 8.75
CA GLY A 37 -2.00 -21.06 8.81
C GLY A 37 -2.17 -21.73 7.44
N ASP A 38 -2.90 -21.09 6.52
CA ASP A 38 -3.15 -21.53 5.14
C ASP A 38 -2.12 -20.96 4.12
N ALA A 39 -1.25 -20.04 4.55
CA ALA A 39 -0.15 -19.48 3.76
C ALA A 39 1.04 -19.14 4.69
N PRO A 40 1.79 -20.14 5.18
CA PRO A 40 2.72 -19.99 6.31
C PRO A 40 3.92 -19.06 6.04
N ASP A 41 4.18 -18.72 4.80
CA ASP A 41 5.19 -17.72 4.43
C ASP A 41 4.67 -16.27 4.54
N VAL A 42 3.35 -16.08 4.57
CA VAL A 42 2.73 -14.74 4.55
C VAL A 42 2.55 -14.22 5.98
N LEU A 43 3.11 -13.06 6.27
CA LEU A 43 2.87 -12.25 7.46
C LEU A 43 1.99 -11.06 7.08
N ALA A 44 0.74 -11.06 7.55
CA ALA A 44 -0.23 -10.02 7.25
C ALA A 44 -1.38 -10.01 8.26
N GLY A 45 -2.06 -8.87 8.43
CA GLY A 45 -3.39 -8.84 9.00
C GLY A 45 -4.39 -9.53 8.06
N ARG A 46 -5.53 -10.00 8.55
CA ARG A 46 -6.53 -10.67 7.71
C ARG A 46 -7.90 -10.00 7.83
N ASP A 47 -8.48 -9.65 6.71
CA ASP A 47 -9.87 -9.25 6.62
C ASP A 47 -10.76 -10.49 6.81
N LEU A 48 -11.52 -10.52 7.91
CA LEU A 48 -12.34 -11.69 8.24
C LEU A 48 -13.68 -11.72 7.49
N GLU A 49 -14.02 -10.68 6.74
CA GLU A 49 -15.20 -10.64 5.87
C GLU A 49 -14.90 -11.11 4.46
N ALA A 50 -13.81 -10.60 3.86
CA ALA A 50 -13.43 -10.91 2.48
C ALA A 50 -12.25 -11.90 2.36
N GLY A 51 -11.63 -12.30 3.47
CA GLY A 51 -10.56 -13.31 3.52
C GLY A 51 -9.18 -12.85 3.06
N GLY A 52 -9.06 -11.68 2.44
CA GLY A 52 -7.81 -11.12 1.93
C GLY A 52 -7.06 -10.24 2.93
N THR A 53 -6.11 -9.46 2.41
CA THR A 53 -5.38 -8.45 3.19
C THR A 53 -5.15 -7.18 2.37
N TRP A 54 -4.79 -6.10 3.05
CA TRP A 54 -4.43 -4.84 2.39
C TRP A 54 -2.92 -4.58 2.36
N LEU A 55 -2.16 -5.22 3.25
CA LEU A 55 -0.72 -5.11 3.36
C LEU A 55 -0.15 -6.39 3.94
N GLY A 56 0.96 -6.86 3.40
CA GLY A 56 1.69 -7.99 3.94
C GLY A 56 3.08 -8.17 3.33
N VAL A 57 3.85 -9.03 3.97
CA VAL A 57 5.18 -9.45 3.53
C VAL A 57 5.28 -10.97 3.57
N THR A 58 6.32 -11.52 2.96
CA THR A 58 6.61 -12.95 3.06
C THR A 58 8.03 -13.21 3.56
N ARG A 59 8.25 -14.41 4.09
CA ARG A 59 9.61 -14.88 4.45
C ARG A 59 10.59 -14.89 3.28
N ARG A 60 10.07 -14.89 2.05
CA ARG A 60 10.84 -14.87 0.81
C ARG A 60 11.11 -13.46 0.27
N GLY A 61 10.83 -12.41 1.06
CA GLY A 61 11.08 -11.02 0.70
C GLY A 61 10.06 -10.41 -0.26
N ARG A 62 8.88 -11.02 -0.45
CA ARG A 62 7.80 -10.37 -1.22
C ARG A 62 7.06 -9.38 -0.33
N PHE A 63 6.65 -8.28 -0.90
CA PHE A 63 5.85 -7.23 -0.28
C PHE A 63 4.69 -6.86 -1.19
N ALA A 64 3.51 -6.65 -0.62
CA ALA A 64 2.41 -6.01 -1.33
C ALA A 64 1.54 -5.18 -0.38
N ALA A 65 1.06 -4.04 -0.89
CA ALA A 65 0.15 -3.16 -0.15
C ALA A 65 -0.82 -2.46 -1.11
N LEU A 66 -2.05 -2.25 -0.67
CA LEU A 66 -3.15 -1.74 -1.49
C LEU A 66 -3.83 -0.55 -0.84
N THR A 67 -4.14 0.47 -1.66
CA THR A 67 -5.10 1.52 -1.30
C THR A 67 -6.29 1.51 -2.25
N ASN A 68 -7.44 1.88 -1.72
CA ASN A 68 -8.62 2.18 -2.56
C ASN A 68 -8.35 3.48 -3.33
N PHE A 69 -8.68 3.51 -4.61
CA PHE A 69 -8.78 4.78 -5.33
C PHE A 69 -10.15 5.41 -5.03
N ARG A 70 -10.17 6.70 -4.71
CA ARG A 70 -11.40 7.39 -4.35
C ARG A 70 -12.10 7.94 -5.60
N ASP A 71 -12.98 7.13 -6.17
CA ASP A 71 -13.88 7.52 -7.26
C ASP A 71 -15.27 6.91 -7.03
N PRO A 72 -16.13 7.58 -6.23
CA PRO A 72 -17.47 7.06 -5.92
C PRO A 72 -18.34 6.83 -7.15
N ALA A 73 -18.12 7.59 -8.23
CA ALA A 73 -18.92 7.50 -9.45
C ALA A 73 -18.67 6.20 -10.24
N ARG A 74 -17.51 5.55 -10.04
CA ARG A 74 -17.12 4.31 -10.71
C ARG A 74 -17.30 3.06 -9.88
N ASN A 75 -17.82 3.16 -8.66
CA ASN A 75 -17.96 2.01 -7.77
C ASN A 75 -19.01 1.02 -8.29
N LYS A 76 -18.60 -0.23 -8.45
CA LYS A 76 -19.43 -1.38 -8.80
C LYS A 76 -19.88 -2.08 -7.53
N THR A 77 -21.15 -2.42 -7.41
CA THR A 77 -21.72 -3.10 -6.22
C THR A 77 -21.28 -4.56 -6.09
N SER A 78 -20.95 -5.21 -7.23
CA SER A 78 -20.59 -6.63 -7.30
C SER A 78 -19.10 -6.86 -7.63
N ALA A 79 -18.24 -5.87 -7.44
CA ALA A 79 -16.81 -6.02 -7.68
C ALA A 79 -16.18 -6.99 -6.67
N PRO A 80 -15.22 -7.84 -7.10
CA PRO A 80 -14.46 -8.68 -6.19
C PRO A 80 -13.64 -7.85 -5.20
N SER A 81 -13.27 -8.48 -4.08
CA SER A 81 -12.45 -7.82 -3.06
C SER A 81 -11.05 -7.52 -3.59
N ARG A 82 -10.64 -6.25 -3.49
CA ARG A 82 -9.27 -5.84 -3.88
C ARG A 82 -8.18 -6.50 -3.03
N GLY A 83 -8.51 -6.88 -1.78
CA GLY A 83 -7.56 -7.57 -0.89
C GLY A 83 -7.14 -8.96 -1.37
N GLU A 84 -7.88 -9.57 -2.31
CA GLU A 84 -7.46 -10.82 -2.96
C GLU A 84 -6.22 -10.63 -3.86
N LEU A 85 -6.06 -9.44 -4.46
CA LEU A 85 -4.90 -9.13 -5.30
C LEU A 85 -3.60 -9.16 -4.47
N VAL A 86 -3.64 -8.63 -3.25
CA VAL A 86 -2.49 -8.64 -2.34
C VAL A 86 -2.10 -10.07 -1.99
N ILE A 87 -3.05 -10.88 -1.53
CA ILE A 87 -2.71 -12.25 -1.11
C ILE A 87 -2.33 -13.14 -2.30
N ARG A 88 -2.92 -12.94 -3.47
CA ARG A 88 -2.55 -13.66 -4.69
C ARG A 88 -1.07 -13.44 -5.03
N PHE A 89 -0.59 -12.20 -4.96
CA PHE A 89 0.84 -11.91 -5.14
C PHE A 89 1.68 -12.55 -4.05
N LEU A 90 1.35 -12.33 -2.77
CA LEU A 90 2.17 -12.79 -1.63
C LEU A 90 2.29 -14.31 -1.57
N SER A 91 1.22 -15.05 -1.84
CA SER A 91 1.21 -16.52 -1.83
C SER A 91 1.70 -17.15 -3.14
N GLY A 92 1.80 -16.37 -4.20
CA GLY A 92 2.27 -16.83 -5.52
C GLY A 92 3.77 -17.05 -5.59
N THR A 93 4.21 -17.56 -6.74
CA THR A 93 5.63 -17.80 -7.08
C THR A 93 6.09 -17.01 -8.28
N GLN A 94 5.19 -16.30 -8.96
CA GLN A 94 5.49 -15.47 -10.13
C GLN A 94 6.45 -14.34 -9.74
N SER A 95 7.31 -13.94 -10.66
CA SER A 95 8.05 -12.69 -10.55
C SER A 95 7.08 -11.49 -10.52
N PRO A 96 7.48 -10.32 -10.01
CA PRO A 96 6.64 -9.12 -10.07
C PRO A 96 6.15 -8.78 -11.49
N LEU A 97 7.00 -8.97 -12.50
CA LEU A 97 6.64 -8.69 -13.89
C LEU A 97 5.62 -9.69 -14.46
N GLU A 98 5.73 -10.98 -14.12
CA GLU A 98 4.72 -11.97 -14.52
C GLU A 98 3.39 -11.70 -13.82
N TYR A 99 3.41 -11.32 -12.55
CA TYR A 99 2.20 -10.94 -11.82
C TYR A 99 1.56 -9.68 -12.38
N LEU A 100 2.34 -8.71 -12.86
CA LEU A 100 1.83 -7.51 -13.53
C LEU A 100 0.92 -7.87 -14.71
N ALA A 101 1.34 -8.80 -15.58
CA ALA A 101 0.54 -9.24 -16.71
C ALA A 101 -0.79 -9.92 -16.29
N GLU A 102 -0.77 -10.69 -15.19
CA GLU A 102 -1.98 -11.25 -14.60
C GLU A 102 -2.92 -10.15 -14.04
N LEU A 103 -2.31 -9.17 -13.34
CA LEU A 103 -3.03 -8.06 -12.73
C LEU A 103 -3.76 -7.22 -13.78
N GLU A 104 -3.12 -6.89 -14.89
CA GLU A 104 -3.72 -6.17 -16.02
C GLU A 104 -4.97 -6.86 -16.56
N ALA A 105 -4.92 -8.20 -16.68
CA ALA A 105 -6.04 -8.99 -17.19
C ALA A 105 -7.29 -8.96 -16.29
N VAL A 106 -7.11 -8.76 -14.97
CA VAL A 106 -8.22 -8.80 -13.99
C VAL A 106 -8.58 -7.44 -13.41
N ALA A 107 -7.73 -6.42 -13.57
CA ALA A 107 -7.86 -5.12 -12.91
C ALA A 107 -9.20 -4.43 -13.20
N ALA A 108 -9.72 -4.56 -14.43
CA ALA A 108 -10.98 -3.96 -14.85
C ALA A 108 -12.21 -4.54 -14.13
N ALA A 109 -12.13 -5.72 -13.53
CA ALA A 109 -13.23 -6.31 -12.76
C ALA A 109 -13.40 -5.65 -11.39
N HIS A 110 -12.32 -5.12 -10.81
CA HIS A 110 -12.30 -4.53 -9.48
C HIS A 110 -12.76 -3.08 -9.46
N ASN A 111 -13.15 -2.58 -8.29
CA ASN A 111 -13.28 -1.15 -8.04
C ASN A 111 -11.91 -0.49 -8.05
N GLY A 112 -11.85 0.83 -8.15
CA GLY A 112 -10.63 1.61 -8.22
C GLY A 112 -9.64 1.28 -7.10
N PHE A 113 -8.37 1.01 -7.47
CA PHE A 113 -7.31 0.68 -6.53
C PHE A 113 -5.93 1.10 -7.05
N ASN A 114 -5.00 1.20 -6.10
CA ASN A 114 -3.58 1.20 -6.35
C ASN A 114 -2.96 0.02 -5.60
N LEU A 115 -2.02 -0.67 -6.24
CA LEU A 115 -1.29 -1.79 -5.66
C LEU A 115 0.21 -1.52 -5.77
N LEU A 116 0.88 -1.51 -4.61
CA LEU A 116 2.33 -1.59 -4.50
C LEU A 116 2.68 -3.07 -4.32
N PHE A 117 3.62 -3.59 -5.10
CA PHE A 117 4.05 -4.98 -4.98
C PHE A 117 5.45 -5.17 -5.54
N GLY A 118 6.16 -6.13 -5.00
CA GLY A 118 7.53 -6.41 -5.42
C GLY A 118 8.23 -7.44 -4.54
N ASP A 119 9.51 -7.57 -4.77
CA ASP A 119 10.43 -8.45 -4.08
C ASP A 119 11.70 -7.69 -3.67
N MET A 120 12.79 -8.39 -3.38
CA MET A 120 14.05 -7.77 -2.98
C MET A 120 14.77 -7.05 -4.14
N GLU A 121 14.38 -7.31 -5.40
CA GLU A 121 15.05 -6.79 -6.60
C GLU A 121 14.27 -5.64 -7.24
N SER A 122 12.95 -5.70 -7.23
CA SER A 122 12.08 -4.76 -7.93
C SER A 122 10.81 -4.43 -7.15
N LEU A 123 10.38 -3.18 -7.24
CA LEU A 123 9.15 -2.68 -6.66
C LEU A 123 8.33 -1.96 -7.72
N TRP A 124 7.05 -2.25 -7.75
CA TRP A 124 6.10 -1.75 -8.74
C TRP A 124 4.91 -1.07 -8.08
N CYS A 125 4.39 -0.06 -8.73
CA CYS A 125 3.09 0.53 -8.45
C CYS A 125 2.17 0.33 -9.65
N PHE A 126 0.99 -0.22 -9.44
CA PHE A 126 -0.05 -0.36 -10.46
C PHE A 126 -1.32 0.36 -10.01
N SER A 127 -1.97 1.06 -10.93
CA SER A 127 -3.29 1.66 -10.69
C SER A 127 -4.24 1.32 -11.85
N ASN A 128 -5.45 0.82 -11.54
CA ASN A 128 -6.48 0.66 -12.56
C ASN A 128 -7.27 1.95 -12.84
N CYS A 129 -6.87 3.07 -12.22
CA CYS A 129 -7.47 4.40 -12.40
C CYS A 129 -6.49 5.44 -12.96
N GLY A 130 -5.25 5.04 -13.26
CA GLY A 130 -4.18 5.89 -13.79
C GLY A 130 -3.62 5.37 -15.10
N GLU A 131 -2.32 5.62 -15.31
CA GLU A 131 -1.59 5.18 -16.52
C GLU A 131 -1.17 3.71 -16.52
N GLY A 132 -1.66 2.94 -15.53
CA GLY A 132 -1.32 1.52 -15.39
C GLY A 132 -0.15 1.31 -14.41
N GLU A 133 0.94 0.75 -14.90
CA GLU A 133 2.09 0.32 -14.10
C GLU A 133 3.24 1.33 -14.10
N GLN A 134 4.00 1.32 -13.01
CA GLN A 134 5.25 2.06 -12.85
C GLN A 134 6.25 1.25 -12.04
N ALA A 135 7.43 0.96 -12.61
CA ALA A 135 8.56 0.47 -11.84
C ALA A 135 9.13 1.60 -10.96
N LEU A 136 9.35 1.34 -9.69
CA LEU A 136 9.84 2.33 -8.75
C LEU A 136 11.37 2.32 -8.70
N ALA A 137 11.99 3.47 -9.00
CA ALA A 137 13.41 3.70 -8.76
C ALA A 137 13.69 3.84 -7.24
N PRO A 138 14.96 3.76 -6.79
CA PRO A 138 15.29 4.14 -5.41
C PRO A 138 14.76 5.52 -5.04
N GLY A 139 14.06 5.62 -3.89
CA GLY A 139 13.44 6.89 -3.49
C GLY A 139 12.41 6.76 -2.37
N VAL A 140 11.87 7.90 -1.94
CA VAL A 140 10.80 8.00 -0.96
C VAL A 140 9.49 8.32 -1.66
N TYR A 141 8.47 7.54 -1.38
CA TYR A 141 7.16 7.60 -2.04
C TYR A 141 6.02 7.68 -1.02
N GLY A 142 4.91 8.24 -1.46
CA GLY A 142 3.70 8.29 -0.66
C GLY A 142 2.46 7.95 -1.49
N LEU A 143 1.64 7.07 -0.98
CA LEU A 143 0.42 6.61 -1.62
C LEU A 143 -0.77 6.75 -0.67
N SER A 144 -1.83 7.40 -1.16
CA SER A 144 -3.09 7.48 -0.44
C SER A 144 -4.23 6.95 -1.32
N ASN A 145 -5.37 7.63 -1.34
CA ASN A 145 -6.56 7.22 -2.09
C ASN A 145 -6.64 7.83 -3.49
N HIS A 146 -5.53 8.27 -4.04
CA HIS A 146 -5.31 8.76 -5.39
C HIS A 146 -4.02 8.15 -5.95
N LEU A 147 -3.51 8.62 -7.09
CA LEU A 147 -2.28 8.10 -7.69
C LEU A 147 -1.05 8.30 -6.80
N LEU A 148 -0.02 7.50 -7.06
CA LEU A 148 1.26 7.58 -6.35
C LEU A 148 1.79 9.02 -6.37
N ASP A 149 2.30 9.48 -5.23
CA ASP A 149 2.89 10.80 -5.05
C ASP A 149 1.97 11.98 -5.39
N THR A 150 0.64 11.75 -5.44
CA THR A 150 -0.30 12.88 -5.51
C THR A 150 0.00 13.85 -4.36
N PRO A 151 0.22 15.16 -4.65
CA PRO A 151 0.77 16.10 -3.67
C PRO A 151 -0.26 16.57 -2.64
N TRP A 152 -0.99 15.62 -2.06
CA TRP A 152 -1.84 15.94 -0.92
C TRP A 152 -1.00 16.32 0.29
N PRO A 153 -1.44 17.26 1.13
CA PRO A 153 -0.67 17.75 2.27
C PRO A 153 -0.12 16.64 3.17
N LYS A 154 -0.95 15.62 3.47
CA LYS A 154 -0.54 14.47 4.28
C LYS A 154 0.53 13.60 3.59
N VAL A 155 0.48 13.48 2.26
CA VAL A 155 1.48 12.73 1.48
C VAL A 155 2.80 13.48 1.47
N ALA A 156 2.78 14.78 1.17
CA ALA A 156 3.98 15.61 1.14
C ALA A 156 4.67 15.67 2.52
N ARG A 157 3.90 15.95 3.60
CA ARG A 157 4.44 15.95 4.97
C ARG A 157 4.96 14.58 5.38
N GLY A 158 4.20 13.53 5.10
CA GLY A 158 4.59 12.16 5.43
C GLY A 158 5.87 11.73 4.75
N LYS A 159 6.06 12.04 3.46
CA LYS A 159 7.32 11.77 2.74
C LYS A 159 8.51 12.46 3.38
N SER A 160 8.39 13.75 3.71
CA SER A 160 9.46 14.49 4.38
C SER A 160 9.77 13.93 5.78
N ALA A 161 8.73 13.53 6.51
CA ALA A 161 8.91 12.93 7.84
C ALA A 161 9.54 11.53 7.75
N LEU A 162 9.17 10.72 6.75
CA LEU A 162 9.80 9.41 6.51
C LEU A 162 11.28 9.59 6.16
N ASP A 163 11.60 10.49 5.24
CA ASP A 163 12.99 10.77 4.85
C ASP A 163 13.86 11.12 6.07
N ALA A 164 13.35 11.98 6.94
CA ALA A 164 14.02 12.29 8.21
C ALA A 164 14.13 11.09 9.16
N ALA A 165 13.08 10.25 9.24
CA ALA A 165 13.05 9.08 10.12
C ALA A 165 14.03 7.98 9.70
N LEU A 166 14.38 7.88 8.41
CA LEU A 166 15.38 6.91 7.93
C LEU A 166 16.73 7.08 8.63
N HIS A 167 17.12 8.30 8.97
CA HIS A 167 18.40 8.58 9.65
C HIS A 167 18.43 8.12 11.11
N ALA A 168 17.28 7.82 11.70
CA ALA A 168 17.18 7.35 13.09
C ALA A 168 17.19 5.82 13.21
N LEU A 169 17.04 5.09 12.10
CA LEU A 169 17.03 3.64 12.13
C LEU A 169 18.32 3.07 12.74
N PRO A 170 18.23 2.02 13.57
CA PRO A 170 17.09 1.14 13.81
C PRO A 170 16.04 1.63 14.82
N ASP A 171 16.08 2.88 15.32
CA ASP A 171 15.03 3.41 16.18
C ASP A 171 13.75 3.63 15.35
N GLU A 172 12.69 2.87 15.68
CA GLU A 172 11.39 2.91 14.99
C GLU A 172 10.47 4.03 15.52
N ALA A 173 10.79 4.66 16.65
CA ALA A 173 9.91 5.66 17.27
C ALA A 173 9.53 6.81 16.32
N PRO A 174 10.41 7.35 15.46
CA PRO A 174 10.05 8.36 14.49
C PRO A 174 9.05 7.87 13.44
N LEU A 175 9.09 6.58 13.05
CA LEU A 175 8.12 5.98 12.11
C LEU A 175 6.73 5.91 12.73
N PHE A 176 6.61 5.58 14.01
CA PHE A 176 5.32 5.61 14.70
C PHE A 176 4.84 7.05 14.96
N ALA A 177 5.76 7.98 15.19
CA ALA A 177 5.41 9.40 15.40
C ALA A 177 4.80 10.02 14.13
N LEU A 178 5.37 9.77 12.95
CA LEU A 178 4.83 10.30 11.69
C LEU A 178 3.43 9.76 11.36
N LEU A 179 3.09 8.55 11.80
CA LEU A 179 1.77 7.95 11.60
C LEU A 179 0.70 8.50 12.54
N ARG A 180 1.09 9.26 13.57
CA ARG A 180 0.19 9.94 14.52
C ARG A 180 -0.10 11.39 14.16
N ASP A 181 0.34 11.85 12.98
CA ASP A 181 0.05 13.20 12.49
C ASP A 181 -1.47 13.37 12.32
N ASP A 182 -2.10 14.11 13.22
CA ASP A 182 -3.51 14.46 13.27
C ASP A 182 -3.77 15.89 12.76
N SER A 183 -2.77 16.53 12.16
CA SER A 183 -2.90 17.87 11.63
C SER A 183 -3.95 17.94 10.52
N ILE A 184 -4.88 18.90 10.66
CA ILE A 184 -5.93 19.13 9.69
C ILE A 184 -5.36 20.01 8.56
N ALA A 185 -5.56 19.59 7.31
CA ALA A 185 -5.22 20.43 6.16
C ALA A 185 -6.13 21.67 6.13
N PRO A 186 -5.65 22.83 5.69
CA PRO A 186 -6.50 23.99 5.44
C PRO A 186 -7.59 23.64 4.41
N ASP A 187 -8.84 24.06 4.67
CA ASP A 187 -10.05 23.68 3.92
C ASP A 187 -9.97 23.87 2.39
N ALA A 188 -9.10 24.77 1.90
CA ALA A 188 -8.95 25.05 0.48
C ALA A 188 -8.21 23.95 -0.31
N GLU A 189 -7.48 23.06 0.36
CA GLU A 189 -6.67 22.03 -0.30
C GLU A 189 -7.39 20.68 -0.37
N ASP A 190 -8.34 20.42 0.53
CA ASP A 190 -9.16 19.20 0.50
C ASP A 190 -10.28 19.25 -0.53
N ALA A 191 -10.74 20.45 -0.91
CA ALA A 191 -11.82 20.64 -1.89
C ALA A 191 -11.38 20.29 -3.34
N ALA A 192 -10.09 20.38 -3.67
CA ALA A 192 -9.55 19.97 -4.97
C ALA A 192 -9.31 18.45 -5.07
N ALA A 193 -9.45 17.71 -3.96
CA ALA A 193 -9.20 16.29 -3.86
C ALA A 193 -10.49 15.46 -3.69
N ALA A 194 -11.66 16.10 -3.78
CA ALA A 194 -13.00 15.48 -3.76
C ALA A 194 -13.57 15.32 -5.20
#